data_76b6dbba23011acca965e5dd55d2f062
#
_entry.id   76b6dbba23011acca965e5dd55d2f062
#
_cell.length_a   1.000
_cell.length_b   1.000
_cell.length_c   1.000
_cell.angle_alpha   90.00
_cell.angle_beta   90.00
_cell.angle_gamma   90.00
#
_symmetry.space_group_name_H-M   'P 1'
#
loop_
_entity.id
_entity.type
_entity.pdbx_description
1 polymer ?
#
loop_
_entity_poly.entity_id
_entity_poly.type
_entity_poly.pdbx_seq_one_letter_code
_entity_poly.pdbx_strand_id
1 'polypeptide(L)'
;MSTKKEDTKFWQQLHTDAIEEPAKEEAAPQKKYFGTVFPAKDFDRVADAKALRHLVTQRDVDEQKLIDILAHRSQKQRMEIALQYETDFDEDLIGDLVTMLGADNDFGKVVWALMTPPRLYDARCLRGAMEGTGTDESVLIEILCSRTNKDGPCFGQ
;
A
#
# COMPACT_ATOMS: atom_id res chain seq x y z
N MET A 1 22.10 -11.72 -10.02
CA MET A 1 21.15 -12.35 -9.08
C MET A 1 21.22 -11.73 -7.67
N SER A 2 21.61 -10.46 -7.55
CA SER A 2 21.78 -9.78 -6.23
C SER A 2 20.71 -8.73 -5.90
N THR A 3 19.90 -8.29 -6.85
CA THR A 3 18.98 -7.17 -6.73
C THR A 3 17.70 -7.49 -5.92
N LYS A 4 17.18 -8.71 -5.98
CA LYS A 4 15.94 -9.09 -5.26
C LYS A 4 16.04 -9.05 -3.72
N LYS A 5 17.20 -9.33 -3.15
CA LYS A 5 17.41 -9.31 -1.68
C LYS A 5 17.60 -7.90 -1.11
N GLU A 6 18.12 -6.97 -1.91
CA GLU A 6 18.29 -5.58 -1.49
C GLU A 6 16.96 -4.84 -1.52
N ASP A 7 16.12 -5.11 -2.53
CA ASP A 7 14.75 -4.59 -2.59
C ASP A 7 13.91 -5.04 -1.38
N THR A 8 13.98 -6.31 -1.00
CA THR A 8 13.22 -6.83 0.15
C THR A 8 13.63 -6.15 1.47
N LYS A 9 14.92 -5.92 1.70
CA LYS A 9 15.40 -5.20 2.90
C LYS A 9 14.97 -3.74 2.92
N PHE A 10 14.98 -3.09 1.77
CA PHE A 10 14.50 -1.73 1.61
C PHE A 10 13.01 -1.62 1.93
N TRP A 11 12.22 -2.60 1.51
CA TRP A 11 10.79 -2.68 1.81
C TRP A 11 10.50 -2.94 3.29
N GLN A 12 11.28 -3.81 3.93
CA GLN A 12 11.16 -4.08 5.36
C GLN A 12 11.49 -2.84 6.19
N GLN A 13 12.51 -2.08 5.83
CA GLN A 13 12.87 -0.83 6.50
C GLN A 13 11.76 0.22 6.38
N LEU A 14 11.20 0.41 5.19
CA LEU A 14 10.07 1.32 4.96
C LEU A 14 8.81 0.91 5.71
N HIS A 15 8.55 -0.39 5.87
CA HIS A 15 7.45 -0.88 6.69
C HIS A 15 7.66 -0.56 8.17
N THR A 16 8.87 -0.73 8.68
CA THR A 16 9.23 -0.43 10.07
C THR A 16 9.08 1.07 10.36
N ASP A 17 9.60 1.91 9.48
CA ASP A 17 9.54 3.38 9.61
C ASP A 17 8.10 3.94 9.45
N ALA A 18 7.23 3.23 8.72
CA ALA A 18 5.81 3.60 8.56
C ALA A 18 4.93 3.22 9.76
N ILE A 19 5.40 2.31 10.62
CA ILE A 19 4.68 1.83 11.81
C ILE A 19 5.09 2.62 13.07
N GLU A 20 6.28 3.24 13.11
CA GLU A 20 6.68 4.12 14.21
C GLU A 20 5.84 5.39 14.18
N GLU A 21 4.89 5.51 15.11
CA GLU A 21 4.13 6.75 15.32
C GLU A 21 5.11 7.88 15.72
N PRO A 22 5.10 9.02 15.01
CA PRO A 22 5.91 10.17 15.43
C PRO A 22 5.48 10.61 16.82
N ALA A 23 6.47 10.88 17.68
CA ALA A 23 6.28 11.38 19.03
C ALA A 23 5.24 12.51 19.07
N LYS A 24 4.36 12.49 20.07
CA LYS A 24 3.26 13.45 20.30
C LYS A 24 3.79 14.90 20.29
N GLU A 25 3.66 15.55 19.17
CA GLU A 25 3.77 17.00 19.06
C GLU A 25 2.38 17.61 19.26
N GLU A 26 2.28 18.55 20.18
CA GLU A 26 1.05 19.21 20.60
C GLU A 26 0.35 19.87 19.39
N ALA A 27 -0.74 19.29 18.94
CA ALA A 27 -1.36 19.58 17.64
C ALA A 27 -2.28 20.80 17.75
N ALA A 28 -2.06 21.79 16.87
CA ALA A 28 -3.07 22.79 16.51
C ALA A 28 -4.41 22.11 16.13
N PRO A 29 -5.58 22.75 16.30
CA PRO A 29 -6.88 22.14 16.09
C PRO A 29 -6.98 21.64 14.63
N GLN A 30 -6.85 20.35 14.45
CA GLN A 30 -6.93 19.72 13.15
C GLN A 30 -8.38 19.70 12.69
N LYS A 31 -8.65 20.22 11.50
CA LYS A 31 -9.92 19.95 10.80
C LYS A 31 -10.08 18.43 10.74
N LYS A 32 -11.13 17.93 11.43
CA LYS A 32 -11.43 16.51 11.51
C LYS A 32 -11.93 16.04 10.15
N TYR A 33 -11.04 15.50 9.33
CA TYR A 33 -11.45 14.84 8.10
C TYR A 33 -12.04 13.47 8.45
N PHE A 34 -13.29 13.26 8.08
CA PHE A 34 -13.94 11.97 8.25
C PHE A 34 -13.67 11.12 7.01
N GLY A 35 -12.73 10.21 7.11
CA GLY A 35 -12.58 9.15 6.10
C GLY A 35 -13.80 8.23 6.11
N THR A 36 -14.10 7.62 4.97
CA THR A 36 -15.24 6.69 4.82
C THR A 36 -14.87 5.26 5.15
N VAL A 37 -13.58 4.91 5.15
CA VAL A 37 -13.08 3.58 5.50
C VAL A 37 -12.60 3.59 6.95
N PHE A 38 -13.34 2.88 7.80
CA PHE A 38 -12.99 2.72 9.21
C PHE A 38 -12.30 1.36 9.42
N PRO A 39 -11.42 1.25 10.45
CA PRO A 39 -10.84 -0.04 10.81
C PRO A 39 -11.95 -1.06 11.13
N ALA A 40 -11.84 -2.25 10.55
CA ALA A 40 -12.75 -3.34 10.87
C ALA A 40 -12.61 -3.72 12.35
N LYS A 41 -13.75 -3.87 13.04
CA LYS A 41 -13.78 -4.20 14.48
C LYS A 41 -13.39 -5.65 14.74
N ASP A 42 -13.86 -6.55 13.86
CA ASP A 42 -13.60 -7.99 13.94
C ASP A 42 -12.43 -8.37 13.00
N PHE A 43 -11.29 -7.68 13.18
CA PHE A 43 -10.11 -7.86 12.35
C PHE A 43 -9.24 -9.00 12.87
N ASP A 44 -9.06 -10.02 12.04
CA ASP A 44 -8.09 -11.11 12.26
C ASP A 44 -7.12 -11.18 11.08
N ARG A 45 -5.90 -10.65 11.29
CA ARG A 45 -4.85 -10.62 10.27
C ARG A 45 -4.45 -12.00 9.77
N VAL A 46 -4.51 -13.03 10.65
CA VAL A 46 -4.12 -14.40 10.29
C VAL A 46 -5.18 -15.04 9.41
N ALA A 47 -6.46 -14.84 9.74
CA ALA A 47 -7.57 -15.33 8.92
C ALA A 47 -7.58 -14.66 7.55
N ASP A 48 -7.42 -13.33 7.51
CA ASP A 48 -7.37 -12.55 6.26
C ASP A 48 -6.15 -12.96 5.39
N ALA A 49 -4.95 -13.14 5.97
CA ALA A 49 -3.77 -13.59 5.25
C ALA A 49 -3.95 -14.99 4.64
N LYS A 50 -4.54 -15.92 5.38
CA LYS A 50 -4.86 -17.27 4.86
C LYS A 50 -5.92 -17.24 3.76
N ALA A 51 -6.94 -16.39 3.91
CA ALA A 51 -7.97 -16.22 2.88
C ALA A 51 -7.37 -15.66 1.58
N LEU A 52 -6.48 -14.65 1.67
CA LEU A 52 -5.77 -14.13 0.52
C LEU A 52 -4.82 -15.16 -0.10
N ARG A 53 -4.10 -15.95 0.72
CA ARG A 53 -3.27 -17.06 0.21
C ARG A 53 -4.09 -18.05 -0.61
N HIS A 54 -5.26 -18.40 -0.11
CA HIS A 54 -6.16 -19.30 -0.82
C HIS A 54 -6.59 -18.70 -2.17
N LEU A 55 -6.93 -17.41 -2.23
CA LEU A 55 -7.31 -16.73 -3.47
C LEU A 55 -6.17 -16.69 -4.48
N VAL A 56 -4.96 -16.35 -4.03
CA VAL A 56 -3.77 -16.29 -4.91
C VAL A 56 -3.41 -17.65 -5.51
N THR A 57 -3.65 -18.73 -4.78
CA THR A 57 -3.31 -20.09 -5.25
C THR A 57 -4.39 -20.73 -6.13
N GLN A 58 -5.56 -20.12 -6.26
CA GLN A 58 -6.63 -20.62 -7.13
C GLN A 58 -6.40 -20.22 -8.60
N ARG A 59 -6.87 -21.08 -9.53
CA ARG A 59 -6.83 -20.78 -10.98
C ARG A 59 -7.80 -19.67 -11.38
N ASP A 60 -8.98 -19.65 -10.75
CA ASP A 60 -10.02 -18.67 -11.02
C ASP A 60 -9.99 -17.62 -9.91
N VAL A 61 -9.74 -16.38 -10.30
CA VAL A 61 -9.68 -15.24 -9.37
C VAL A 61 -11.09 -14.87 -8.93
N ASP A 62 -11.39 -15.02 -7.65
CA ASP A 62 -12.63 -14.51 -7.05
C ASP A 62 -12.43 -13.03 -6.66
N GLU A 63 -12.62 -12.14 -7.64
CA GLU A 63 -12.44 -10.69 -7.46
C GLU A 63 -13.34 -10.14 -6.36
N GLN A 64 -14.55 -10.67 -6.21
CA GLN A 64 -15.49 -10.19 -5.20
C GLN A 64 -14.98 -10.47 -3.78
N LYS A 65 -14.45 -11.63 -3.51
CA LYS A 65 -13.83 -11.95 -2.21
C LYS A 65 -12.61 -11.09 -1.92
N LEU A 66 -11.82 -10.80 -2.96
CA LEU A 66 -10.68 -9.92 -2.84
C LEU A 66 -11.11 -8.49 -2.46
N ILE A 67 -12.15 -7.97 -3.11
CA ILE A 67 -12.76 -6.68 -2.78
C ILE A 67 -13.30 -6.69 -1.35
N ASP A 68 -14.05 -7.72 -0.96
CA ASP A 68 -14.66 -7.85 0.36
C ASP A 68 -13.61 -7.83 1.49
N ILE A 69 -12.44 -8.39 1.25
CA ILE A 69 -11.33 -8.32 2.20
C ILE A 69 -10.66 -6.94 2.13
N LEU A 70 -10.11 -6.55 0.99
CA LEU A 70 -9.21 -5.40 0.90
C LEU A 70 -9.90 -4.05 1.05
N ALA A 71 -11.12 -3.89 0.51
CA ALA A 71 -11.85 -2.62 0.57
C ALA A 71 -12.42 -2.32 1.96
N HIS A 72 -12.65 -3.35 2.80
CA HIS A 72 -13.21 -3.20 4.14
C HIS A 72 -12.14 -3.20 5.24
N ARG A 73 -10.87 -3.09 4.90
CA ARG A 73 -9.75 -2.95 5.85
C ARG A 73 -9.13 -1.57 5.72
N SER A 74 -8.76 -0.98 6.86
CA SER A 74 -7.98 0.26 6.86
C SER A 74 -6.58 -0.01 6.29
N GLN A 75 -5.88 1.07 5.90
CA GLN A 75 -4.50 0.95 5.39
C GLN A 75 -3.58 0.22 6.38
N LYS A 76 -3.69 0.55 7.68
CA LYS A 76 -2.91 -0.11 8.73
C LYS A 76 -3.19 -1.62 8.77
N GLN A 77 -4.47 -2.01 8.75
CA GLN A 77 -4.86 -3.41 8.74
C GLN A 77 -4.37 -4.15 7.50
N ARG A 78 -4.40 -3.51 6.32
CA ARG A 78 -3.83 -4.12 5.09
C ARG A 78 -2.32 -4.37 5.20
N MET A 79 -1.59 -3.45 5.83
CA MET A 79 -0.15 -3.64 6.06
C MET A 79 0.10 -4.77 7.07
N GLU A 80 -0.72 -4.89 8.12
CA GLU A 80 -0.62 -5.99 9.08
C GLU A 80 -0.92 -7.35 8.43
N ILE A 81 -1.86 -7.40 7.47
CA ILE A 81 -2.13 -8.61 6.67
C ILE A 81 -0.92 -8.96 5.81
N ALA A 82 -0.32 -7.99 5.12
CA ALA A 82 0.84 -8.23 4.26
C ALA A 82 2.04 -8.76 5.07
N LEU A 83 2.30 -8.17 6.24
CA LEU A 83 3.35 -8.65 7.14
C LEU A 83 3.08 -10.06 7.67
N GLN A 84 1.82 -10.36 8.02
CA GLN A 84 1.42 -11.70 8.45
C GLN A 84 1.58 -12.72 7.34
N TYR A 85 1.22 -12.34 6.11
CA TYR A 85 1.38 -13.19 4.93
C TYR A 85 2.86 -13.54 4.68
N GLU A 86 3.75 -12.55 4.72
CA GLU A 86 5.19 -12.77 4.60
C GLU A 86 5.72 -13.67 5.71
N THR A 87 5.23 -13.48 6.94
CA THR A 87 5.64 -14.30 8.10
C THR A 87 5.20 -15.76 7.97
N ASP A 88 3.98 -16.00 7.50
CA ASP A 88 3.39 -17.35 7.45
C ASP A 88 3.83 -18.14 6.20
N PHE A 89 4.11 -17.46 5.07
CA PHE A 89 4.32 -18.10 3.77
C PHE A 89 5.69 -17.81 3.14
N ASP A 90 6.48 -16.90 3.71
CA ASP A 90 7.79 -16.45 3.18
C ASP A 90 7.69 -15.90 1.74
N GLU A 91 6.53 -15.29 1.39
CA GLU A 91 6.19 -14.75 0.08
C GLU A 91 5.64 -13.32 0.20
N ASP A 92 5.79 -12.51 -0.86
CA ASP A 92 5.28 -11.14 -0.91
C ASP A 92 3.82 -11.12 -1.43
N LEU A 93 2.88 -10.81 -0.54
CA LEU A 93 1.46 -10.70 -0.87
C LEU A 93 1.20 -9.74 -2.05
N ILE A 94 1.88 -8.59 -2.09
CA ILE A 94 1.65 -7.59 -3.14
C ILE A 94 2.12 -8.13 -4.49
N GLY A 95 3.30 -8.75 -4.52
CA GLY A 95 3.85 -9.38 -5.70
C GLY A 95 2.97 -10.52 -6.23
N ASP A 96 2.46 -11.34 -5.33
CA ASP A 96 1.56 -12.45 -5.66
C ASP A 96 0.23 -11.95 -6.25
N LEU A 97 -0.39 -10.95 -5.62
CA LEU A 97 -1.63 -10.33 -6.11
C LEU A 97 -1.45 -9.70 -7.49
N VAL A 98 -0.37 -8.96 -7.71
CA VAL A 98 -0.08 -8.34 -9.02
C VAL A 98 0.19 -9.40 -10.08
N THR A 99 0.89 -10.48 -9.72
CA THR A 99 1.16 -11.60 -10.64
C THR A 99 -0.14 -12.33 -11.03
N MET A 100 -1.01 -12.55 -10.05
CA MET A 100 -2.31 -13.22 -10.27
C MET A 100 -3.27 -12.39 -11.13
N LEU A 101 -3.37 -11.07 -10.84
CA LEU A 101 -4.31 -10.19 -11.53
C LEU A 101 -3.79 -9.67 -12.87
N GLY A 102 -2.48 -9.68 -13.07
CA GLY A 102 -1.82 -9.08 -14.22
C GLY A 102 -1.51 -7.59 -14.00
N ALA A 103 -0.26 -7.20 -14.25
CA ALA A 103 0.22 -5.84 -14.02
C ALA A 103 -0.45 -4.77 -14.92
N ASP A 104 -0.95 -5.17 -16.09
CA ASP A 104 -1.61 -4.27 -17.04
C ASP A 104 -3.12 -4.16 -16.81
N ASN A 105 -3.69 -5.01 -15.99
CA ASN A 105 -5.11 -4.99 -15.65
C ASN A 105 -5.43 -3.83 -14.71
N ASP A 106 -6.47 -3.06 -14.99
CA ASP A 106 -6.87 -1.92 -14.17
C ASP A 106 -7.30 -2.31 -12.76
N PHE A 107 -7.93 -3.47 -12.60
CA PHE A 107 -8.24 -4.01 -11.27
C PHE A 107 -6.95 -4.35 -10.49
N GLY A 108 -5.97 -4.95 -11.15
CA GLY A 108 -4.65 -5.21 -10.56
C GLY A 108 -3.95 -3.93 -10.10
N LYS A 109 -4.02 -2.85 -10.90
CA LYS A 109 -3.49 -1.54 -10.54
C LYS A 109 -4.16 -0.95 -9.29
N VAL A 110 -5.49 -1.07 -9.19
CA VAL A 110 -6.25 -0.62 -8.01
C VAL A 110 -5.85 -1.41 -6.77
N VAL A 111 -5.78 -2.73 -6.86
CA VAL A 111 -5.35 -3.60 -5.75
C VAL A 111 -3.93 -3.26 -5.31
N TRP A 112 -3.00 -3.08 -6.26
CA TRP A 112 -1.65 -2.64 -5.98
C TRP A 112 -1.61 -1.27 -5.26
N ALA A 113 -2.41 -0.30 -5.72
CA ALA A 113 -2.51 1.02 -5.09
C ALA A 113 -3.05 0.93 -3.65
N LEU A 114 -4.08 0.10 -3.42
CA LEU A 114 -4.66 -0.14 -2.09
C LEU A 114 -3.67 -0.78 -1.12
N MET A 115 -2.83 -1.69 -1.62
CA MET A 115 -1.84 -2.41 -0.81
C MET A 115 -0.54 -1.64 -0.64
N THR A 116 -0.28 -0.61 -1.44
CA THR A 116 0.92 0.21 -1.33
C THR A 116 0.74 1.30 -0.27
N PRO A 117 1.73 1.53 0.63
CA PRO A 117 1.70 2.66 1.56
C PRO A 117 1.53 3.99 0.81
N PRO A 118 0.65 4.91 1.28
CA PRO A 118 0.30 6.13 0.54
C PRO A 118 1.50 6.97 0.10
N ARG A 119 2.47 7.17 0.98
CA ARG A 119 3.70 7.94 0.65
C ARG A 119 4.51 7.32 -0.47
N LEU A 120 4.60 6.00 -0.46
CA LEU A 120 5.30 5.27 -1.50
C LEU A 120 4.54 5.30 -2.82
N TYR A 121 3.22 5.19 -2.75
CA TYR A 121 2.35 5.35 -3.91
C TYR A 121 2.54 6.73 -4.54
N ASP A 122 2.45 7.81 -3.75
CA ASP A 122 2.69 9.18 -4.21
C ASP A 122 4.09 9.34 -4.85
N ALA A 123 5.14 8.80 -4.20
CA ALA A 123 6.50 8.87 -4.74
C ALA A 123 6.64 8.14 -6.10
N ARG A 124 5.98 7.01 -6.26
CA ARG A 124 5.96 6.27 -7.53
C ARG A 124 5.17 6.99 -8.62
N CYS A 125 4.04 7.59 -8.28
CA CYS A 125 3.26 8.41 -9.21
C CYS A 125 4.05 9.63 -9.66
N LEU A 126 4.72 10.34 -8.74
CA LEU A 126 5.59 11.47 -9.06
C LEU A 126 6.74 11.04 -9.99
N ARG A 127 7.38 9.91 -9.70
CA ARG A 127 8.44 9.37 -10.55
C ARG A 127 7.92 9.02 -11.94
N GLY A 128 6.80 8.30 -12.03
CA GLY A 128 6.19 7.94 -13.31
C GLY A 128 5.80 9.16 -14.15
N ALA A 129 5.31 10.23 -13.50
CA ALA A 129 4.97 11.48 -14.16
C ALA A 129 6.20 12.21 -14.76
N MET A 130 7.40 11.92 -14.29
CA MET A 130 8.67 12.48 -14.77
C MET A 130 9.48 11.51 -15.65
N GLU A 131 9.01 10.28 -15.83
CA GLU A 131 9.70 9.24 -16.62
C GLU A 131 9.32 9.35 -18.10
N GLY A 132 10.31 9.22 -19.00
CA GLY A 132 10.09 9.22 -20.45
C GLY A 132 10.30 10.58 -21.12
N THR A 133 9.75 10.72 -22.33
CA THR A 133 9.79 11.97 -23.10
C THR A 133 8.62 12.88 -22.71
N GLY A 134 8.89 13.83 -21.83
CA GLY A 134 7.89 14.77 -21.32
C GLY A 134 7.64 14.57 -19.84
N THR A 135 6.79 15.42 -19.28
CA THR A 135 6.39 15.42 -17.88
C THR A 135 4.87 15.53 -17.82
N ASP A 136 4.22 14.71 -16.99
CA ASP A 136 2.80 14.87 -16.69
C ASP A 136 2.64 15.86 -15.53
N GLU A 137 2.52 17.16 -15.89
CA GLU A 137 2.38 18.23 -14.90
C GLU A 137 1.09 18.09 -14.08
N SER A 138 0.03 17.48 -14.64
CA SER A 138 -1.25 17.35 -13.94
C SER A 138 -1.12 16.44 -12.71
N VAL A 139 -0.43 15.32 -12.84
CA VAL A 139 -0.12 14.42 -11.72
C VAL A 139 0.76 15.10 -10.68
N LEU A 140 1.80 15.84 -11.11
CA LEU A 140 2.67 16.57 -10.19
C LEU A 140 1.89 17.61 -9.38
N ILE A 141 1.05 18.41 -10.04
CA ILE A 141 0.23 19.44 -9.40
C ILE A 141 -0.76 18.78 -8.41
N GLU A 142 -1.45 17.73 -8.84
CA GLU A 142 -2.43 17.04 -7.99
C GLU A 142 -1.79 16.53 -6.70
N ILE A 143 -0.67 15.84 -6.78
CA ILE A 143 -0.01 15.28 -5.60
C ILE A 143 0.61 16.38 -4.75
N LEU A 144 1.43 17.27 -5.31
CA LEU A 144 2.17 18.27 -4.54
C LEU A 144 1.26 19.32 -3.90
N CYS A 145 0.15 19.71 -4.55
CA CYS A 145 -0.77 20.69 -4.01
C CYS A 145 -1.81 20.11 -3.05
N SER A 146 -2.07 18.81 -3.09
CA SER A 146 -3.07 18.17 -2.24
C SER A 146 -2.51 17.59 -0.93
N ARG A 147 -1.20 17.36 -0.85
CA ARG A 147 -0.56 16.79 0.35
C ARG A 147 -0.11 17.88 1.29
N THR A 148 -0.23 17.60 2.60
CA THR A 148 0.35 18.46 3.64
C THR A 148 1.84 18.13 3.82
N ASN A 149 2.62 19.03 4.46
CA ASN A 149 4.03 18.77 4.78
C ASN A 149 4.23 17.52 5.66
N LYS A 150 3.18 17.09 6.38
CA LYS A 150 3.20 15.87 7.19
C LYS A 150 2.98 14.61 6.35
N ASP A 151 2.30 14.74 5.22
CA ASP A 151 1.97 13.64 4.31
C ASP A 151 2.95 13.55 3.12
N GLY A 152 3.69 14.63 2.85
CA GLY A 152 4.62 14.72 1.73
C GLY A 152 5.80 13.77 1.81
N PRO A 153 6.43 13.44 0.68
CA PRO A 153 7.69 12.70 0.67
C PRO A 153 8.71 13.46 1.51
N CYS A 154 9.42 12.75 2.39
CA CYS A 154 10.53 13.32 3.13
C CYS A 154 11.67 13.68 2.15
N PHE A 155 11.58 14.85 1.51
CA PHE A 155 12.74 15.48 0.90
C PHE A 155 13.59 16.01 2.05
N GLY A 156 14.69 15.33 2.32
CA GLY A 156 15.61 15.42 3.37
C GLY A 156 15.72 16.75 4.13
N GLN A 157 15.74 16.64 5.42
CA GLN A 157 16.54 17.55 6.25
C GLN A 157 17.95 16.99 6.35
#